data_2d0eb171b88acb74f7466dfbf6302431
#
_entry.id   2d0eb171b88acb74f7466dfbf6302431
#
_cell.length_a   1.000
_cell.length_b   1.000
_cell.length_c   1.000
_cell.angle_alpha   90.00
_cell.angle_beta   90.00
_cell.angle_gamma   90.00
#
_symmetry.space_group_name_H-M   'P 1'
#
loop_
_entity.id
_entity.type
_entity.pdbx_description
1 polymer ?
#
loop_
_entity_poly.entity_id
_entity_poly.type
_entity_poly.pdbx_seq_one_letter_code
_entity_poly.pdbx_strand_id
1 'polypeptide(L)'
;ISLTAFADRYQSAKSSISEDLAIIKEVFEEEGIGQLHTLAGAAGGVKYIPTVRKEAALAVIREICRQLEQPERVLAGGYLYMTDMIGQPAIMSEVGRMFATAFAGREIDVIMTVETKGIPLAYATAMYLNLPVVIVRRDNKVTEGSAVSINYVSGSTKRIQTMSLARRALREQSRVLIIDDF
;
A
#
# COMPACT_ATOMS: atom_id res chain seq x y z
N ILE A 1 16.72 -8.42 0.81
CA ILE A 1 18.09 -8.11 0.36
C ILE A 1 19.03 -9.12 1.02
N SER A 2 19.98 -9.71 0.29
CA SER A 2 20.96 -10.64 0.88
C SER A 2 22.03 -9.94 1.72
N LEU A 3 22.58 -10.64 2.71
CA LEU A 3 23.72 -10.12 3.49
C LEU A 3 24.92 -9.81 2.59
N THR A 4 25.13 -10.58 1.54
CA THR A 4 26.19 -10.33 0.55
C THR A 4 25.99 -9.00 -0.14
N ALA A 5 24.76 -8.69 -0.58
CA ALA A 5 24.46 -7.42 -1.23
C ALA A 5 24.68 -6.21 -0.28
N PHE A 6 24.43 -6.36 1.02
CA PHE A 6 24.77 -5.34 2.01
C PHE A 6 26.28 -5.21 2.18
N ALA A 7 27.00 -6.34 2.34
CA ALA A 7 28.45 -6.35 2.51
C ALA A 7 29.14 -5.68 1.32
N ASP A 8 28.73 -6.01 0.09
CA ASP A 8 29.28 -5.41 -1.12
C ASP A 8 28.98 -3.91 -1.23
N ARG A 9 27.74 -3.51 -0.88
CA ARG A 9 27.31 -2.11 -0.95
C ARG A 9 28.06 -1.22 0.04
N TYR A 10 28.28 -1.72 1.27
CA TYR A 10 28.89 -0.93 2.35
C TYR A 10 30.37 -1.27 2.57
N GLN A 11 30.96 -2.12 1.73
CA GLN A 11 32.36 -2.56 1.82
C GLN A 11 32.73 -3.04 3.24
N SER A 12 31.83 -3.84 3.84
CA SER A 12 31.92 -4.32 5.22
C SER A 12 31.86 -5.83 5.29
N ALA A 13 32.41 -6.42 6.34
CA ALA A 13 32.30 -7.84 6.60
C ALA A 13 30.86 -8.26 6.86
N LYS A 14 30.45 -9.46 6.43
CA LYS A 14 29.09 -9.99 6.66
C LYS A 14 28.76 -10.11 8.15
N SER A 15 29.76 -10.36 9.01
CA SER A 15 29.60 -10.37 10.47
C SER A 15 29.19 -9.02 11.00
N SER A 16 29.88 -7.95 10.60
CA SER A 16 29.55 -6.57 11.01
C SER A 16 28.15 -6.17 10.52
N ILE A 17 27.80 -6.48 9.27
CA ILE A 17 26.44 -6.27 8.73
C ILE A 17 25.38 -7.03 9.56
N SER A 18 25.69 -8.25 10.01
CA SER A 18 24.77 -9.02 10.85
C SER A 18 24.56 -8.40 12.22
N GLU A 19 25.62 -7.87 12.83
CA GLU A 19 25.56 -7.15 14.11
C GLU A 19 24.77 -5.84 13.98
N ASP A 20 25.04 -5.04 12.94
CA ASP A 20 24.30 -3.80 12.66
C ASP A 20 22.81 -4.08 12.44
N LEU A 21 22.47 -5.14 11.69
CA LEU A 21 21.08 -5.52 11.47
C LEU A 21 20.38 -6.01 12.74
N ALA A 22 21.10 -6.62 13.70
CA ALA A 22 20.54 -6.99 14.99
C ALA A 22 20.18 -5.73 15.80
N ILE A 23 21.06 -4.73 15.83
CA ILE A 23 20.80 -3.44 16.48
C ILE A 23 19.59 -2.74 15.84
N ILE A 24 19.56 -2.65 14.53
CA ILE A 24 18.43 -2.05 13.79
C ILE A 24 17.13 -2.77 14.10
N LYS A 25 17.16 -4.10 14.18
CA LYS A 25 15.99 -4.92 14.52
C LYS A 25 15.44 -4.54 15.90
N GLU A 26 16.28 -4.46 16.91
CA GLU A 26 15.89 -4.07 18.27
C GLU A 26 15.25 -2.68 18.28
N VAL A 27 15.89 -1.69 17.66
CA VAL A 27 15.35 -0.32 17.55
C VAL A 27 14.00 -0.30 16.83
N PHE A 28 13.83 -1.04 15.74
CA PHE A 28 12.55 -1.08 15.01
C PHE A 28 11.43 -1.71 15.84
N GLU A 29 11.75 -2.75 16.62
CA GLU A 29 10.77 -3.40 17.50
C GLU A 29 10.42 -2.50 18.70
N GLU A 30 11.40 -1.83 19.30
CA GLU A 30 11.18 -0.89 20.41
C GLU A 30 10.33 0.32 19.99
N GLU A 31 10.66 0.92 18.84
CA GLU A 31 9.90 2.05 18.28
C GLU A 31 8.57 1.62 17.65
N GLY A 32 8.37 0.33 17.39
CA GLY A 32 7.14 -0.22 16.80
C GLY A 32 6.91 0.22 15.35
N ILE A 33 8.00 0.45 14.62
CA ILE A 33 7.95 0.91 13.21
C ILE A 33 8.13 -0.22 12.20
N GLY A 34 8.62 -1.38 12.64
CA GLY A 34 8.82 -2.52 11.75
C GLY A 34 9.47 -3.72 12.42
N GLN A 35 9.58 -4.79 11.66
CA GLN A 35 10.30 -6.00 12.03
C GLN A 35 11.30 -6.37 10.93
N LEU A 36 12.49 -6.78 11.33
CA LEU A 36 13.47 -7.37 10.43
C LEU A 36 13.49 -8.88 10.61
N HIS A 37 13.21 -9.59 9.53
CA HIS A 37 13.28 -11.04 9.47
C HIS A 37 14.52 -11.46 8.69
N THR A 38 15.40 -12.23 9.33
CA THR A 38 16.54 -12.84 8.66
C THR A 38 16.13 -14.22 8.14
N LEU A 39 16.26 -14.43 6.84
CA LEU A 39 16.03 -15.70 6.17
C LEU A 39 17.37 -16.40 5.97
N ALA A 40 17.50 -17.62 6.48
CA ALA A 40 18.70 -18.45 6.29
C ALA A 40 18.72 -19.12 4.91
N GLY A 41 19.92 -19.51 4.47
CA GLY A 41 20.14 -20.29 3.23
C GLY A 41 20.71 -19.49 2.07
N ALA A 42 20.97 -20.15 0.95
CA ALA A 42 21.63 -19.57 -0.23
C ALA A 42 20.81 -18.43 -0.88
N ALA A 43 19.48 -18.51 -0.82
CA ALA A 43 18.55 -17.46 -1.24
C ALA A 43 18.11 -16.57 -0.08
N GLY A 44 18.75 -16.69 1.08
CA GLY A 44 18.43 -15.96 2.29
C GLY A 44 18.79 -14.49 2.24
N GLY A 45 18.39 -13.78 3.28
CA GLY A 45 18.65 -12.34 3.40
C GLY A 45 17.82 -11.71 4.48
N VAL A 46 17.62 -10.41 4.39
CA VAL A 46 16.83 -9.64 5.34
C VAL A 46 15.58 -9.11 4.65
N LYS A 47 14.43 -9.34 5.29
CA LYS A 47 13.14 -8.80 4.89
C LYS A 47 12.65 -7.84 5.97
N TYR A 48 12.33 -6.62 5.57
CA TYR A 48 11.62 -5.67 6.42
C TYR A 48 10.12 -5.90 6.28
N ILE A 49 9.43 -5.92 7.42
CA ILE A 49 7.97 -5.97 7.49
C ILE A 49 7.52 -4.73 8.26
N PRO A 50 6.78 -3.82 7.62
CA PRO A 50 6.24 -2.66 8.32
C PRO A 50 5.27 -3.12 9.41
N THR A 51 5.32 -2.46 10.56
CA THR A 51 4.36 -2.67 11.64
C THR A 51 3.90 -1.35 12.21
N VAL A 52 2.66 -1.33 12.69
CA VAL A 52 2.10 -0.21 13.45
C VAL A 52 1.55 -0.78 14.74
N ARG A 53 1.91 -0.20 15.86
CA ARG A 53 1.31 -0.55 17.15
C ARG A 53 -0.18 -0.24 17.12
N LYS A 54 -0.99 -1.12 17.71
CA LYS A 54 -2.46 -1.00 17.73
C LYS A 54 -2.91 0.35 18.26
N GLU A 55 -2.28 0.82 19.32
CA GLU A 55 -2.58 2.10 19.96
C GLU A 55 -2.31 3.28 19.03
N ALA A 56 -1.18 3.24 18.31
CA ALA A 56 -0.83 4.26 17.32
C ALA A 56 -1.81 4.24 16.13
N ALA A 57 -2.15 3.06 15.61
CA ALA A 57 -3.14 2.91 14.56
C ALA A 57 -4.51 3.48 14.99
N LEU A 58 -4.97 3.15 16.19
CA LEU A 58 -6.23 3.67 16.73
C LEU A 58 -6.20 5.19 16.94
N ALA A 59 -5.06 5.78 17.30
CA ALA A 59 -4.93 7.23 17.42
C ALA A 59 -5.08 7.92 16.05
N VAL A 60 -4.43 7.40 15.02
CA VAL A 60 -4.58 7.89 13.63
C VAL A 60 -6.02 7.77 13.15
N ILE A 61 -6.66 6.60 13.35
CA ILE A 61 -8.05 6.38 12.96
C ILE A 61 -8.98 7.38 13.67
N ARG A 62 -8.83 7.58 14.97
CA ARG A 62 -9.65 8.53 15.73
C ARG A 62 -9.51 9.96 15.22
N GLU A 63 -8.29 10.37 14.89
CA GLU A 63 -8.06 11.70 14.33
C GLU A 63 -8.69 11.87 12.95
N ILE A 64 -8.57 10.85 12.08
CA ILE A 64 -9.24 10.84 10.77
C ILE A 64 -10.77 10.92 10.95
N CYS A 65 -11.34 10.09 11.83
CA CYS A 65 -12.78 10.12 12.12
C CYS A 65 -13.23 11.49 12.65
N ARG A 66 -12.50 12.06 13.61
CA ARG A 66 -12.81 13.41 14.17
C ARG A 66 -12.82 14.48 13.09
N GLN A 67 -11.92 14.41 12.11
CA GLN A 67 -11.94 15.34 10.98
C GLN A 67 -13.11 15.08 10.04
N LEU A 68 -13.41 13.82 9.74
CA LEU A 68 -14.50 13.43 8.83
C LEU A 68 -15.91 13.72 9.41
N GLU A 69 -16.07 13.73 10.73
CA GLU A 69 -17.31 14.03 11.43
C GLU A 69 -17.70 15.53 11.40
N GLN A 70 -16.82 16.39 10.89
CA GLN A 70 -17.14 17.83 10.78
C GLN A 70 -18.32 18.04 9.82
N PRO A 71 -19.38 18.79 10.23
CA PRO A 71 -20.58 18.98 9.40
C PRO A 71 -20.30 19.56 8.01
N GLU A 72 -19.28 20.39 7.88
CA GLU A 72 -18.87 21.04 6.64
C GLU A 72 -18.37 20.05 5.58
N ARG A 73 -18.04 18.83 5.99
CA ARG A 73 -17.59 17.76 5.09
C ARG A 73 -18.73 16.99 4.44
N VAL A 74 -19.94 17.13 4.96
CA VAL A 74 -21.12 16.46 4.40
C VAL A 74 -21.65 17.26 3.22
N LEU A 75 -21.51 16.71 2.03
CA LEU A 75 -21.96 17.33 0.79
C LEU A 75 -23.40 16.93 0.46
N ALA A 76 -24.02 17.67 -0.46
CA ALA A 76 -25.36 17.37 -0.97
C ALA A 76 -25.42 15.92 -1.50
N GLY A 77 -26.47 15.19 -1.12
CA GLY A 77 -26.62 13.77 -1.47
C GLY A 77 -25.95 12.80 -0.49
N GLY A 78 -25.42 13.29 0.64
CA GLY A 78 -24.80 12.44 1.68
C GLY A 78 -23.37 12.01 1.35
N TYR A 79 -22.73 12.65 0.38
CA TYR A 79 -21.33 12.41 0.07
C TYR A 79 -20.41 13.07 1.10
N LEU A 80 -19.24 12.48 1.30
CA LEU A 80 -18.24 12.98 2.25
C LEU A 80 -17.06 13.61 1.51
N TYR A 81 -16.74 14.85 1.86
CA TYR A 81 -15.54 15.52 1.33
C TYR A 81 -14.30 15.07 2.10
N MET A 82 -13.39 14.36 1.42
CA MET A 82 -12.17 13.83 1.99
C MET A 82 -10.93 14.06 1.10
N THR A 83 -11.11 14.78 -0.01
CA THR A 83 -10.03 14.96 -1.01
C THR A 83 -8.81 15.67 -0.43
N ASP A 84 -9.02 16.63 0.45
CA ASP A 84 -7.96 17.34 1.17
C ASP A 84 -7.15 16.42 2.09
N MET A 85 -7.79 15.46 2.75
CA MET A 85 -7.14 14.47 3.62
C MET A 85 -6.35 13.44 2.79
N ILE A 86 -6.95 12.92 1.72
CA ILE A 86 -6.29 12.00 0.80
C ILE A 86 -5.10 12.67 0.10
N GLY A 87 -5.15 13.99 -0.09
CA GLY A 87 -4.04 14.77 -0.62
C GLY A 87 -2.90 15.03 0.36
N GLN A 88 -3.03 14.67 1.64
CA GLN A 88 -1.97 14.89 2.64
C GLN A 88 -1.01 13.72 2.73
N PRO A 89 0.29 13.91 2.38
CA PRO A 89 1.28 12.82 2.42
C PRO A 89 1.44 12.19 3.79
N ALA A 90 1.34 12.97 4.88
CA ALA A 90 1.46 12.46 6.24
C ALA A 90 0.33 11.47 6.57
N ILE A 91 -0.92 11.81 6.26
CA ILE A 91 -2.08 10.92 6.48
C ILE A 91 -1.94 9.68 5.60
N MET A 92 -1.61 9.84 4.32
CA MET A 92 -1.46 8.71 3.41
C MET A 92 -0.34 7.78 3.82
N SER A 93 0.78 8.30 4.32
CA SER A 93 1.88 7.48 4.84
C SER A 93 1.43 6.60 6.01
N GLU A 94 0.73 7.17 6.99
CA GLU A 94 0.24 6.41 8.14
C GLU A 94 -0.79 5.34 7.73
N VAL A 95 -1.76 5.70 6.90
CA VAL A 95 -2.77 4.76 6.40
C VAL A 95 -2.13 3.66 5.55
N GLY A 96 -1.20 4.02 4.66
CA GLY A 96 -0.46 3.05 3.84
C GLY A 96 0.34 2.06 4.70
N ARG A 97 0.97 2.54 5.78
CA ARG A 97 1.69 1.69 6.74
C ARG A 97 0.74 0.76 7.49
N MET A 98 -0.45 1.23 7.87
CA MET A 98 -1.47 0.41 8.52
C MET A 98 -1.96 -0.71 7.61
N PHE A 99 -2.29 -0.42 6.34
CA PHE A 99 -2.66 -1.44 5.36
C PHE A 99 -1.51 -2.41 5.12
N ALA A 100 -0.29 -1.91 4.93
CA ALA A 100 0.87 -2.77 4.74
C ALA A 100 1.10 -3.70 5.94
N THR A 101 0.91 -3.22 7.17
CA THR A 101 0.96 -4.04 8.39
C THR A 101 -0.09 -5.16 8.36
N ALA A 102 -1.33 -4.82 7.99
CA ALA A 102 -2.44 -5.78 7.96
C ALA A 102 -2.21 -6.91 6.93
N PHE A 103 -1.48 -6.64 5.86
CA PHE A 103 -1.26 -7.57 4.76
C PHE A 103 0.18 -8.09 4.63
N ALA A 104 1.10 -7.68 5.50
CA ALA A 104 2.53 -8.03 5.42
C ALA A 104 2.84 -9.53 5.41
N GLY A 105 1.98 -10.35 6.03
CA GLY A 105 2.09 -11.82 6.04
C GLY A 105 1.46 -12.52 4.83
N ARG A 106 0.87 -11.78 3.90
CA ARG A 106 0.23 -12.34 2.71
C ARG A 106 1.19 -12.36 1.52
N GLU A 107 1.03 -13.36 0.69
CA GLU A 107 1.73 -13.41 -0.59
C GLU A 107 0.91 -12.61 -1.61
N ILE A 108 1.40 -11.43 -1.95
CA ILE A 108 0.76 -10.47 -2.86
C ILE A 108 1.75 -10.14 -3.96
N ASP A 109 1.28 -10.13 -5.20
CA ASP A 109 2.10 -9.82 -6.37
C ASP A 109 1.89 -8.39 -6.87
N VAL A 110 0.69 -7.83 -6.62
CA VAL A 110 0.29 -6.51 -7.14
C VAL A 110 -0.84 -5.91 -6.30
N ILE A 111 -0.84 -4.60 -6.18
CA ILE A 111 -1.95 -3.85 -5.60
C ILE A 111 -2.80 -3.27 -6.73
N MET A 112 -4.12 -3.39 -6.60
CA MET A 112 -5.08 -2.87 -7.56
C MET A 112 -5.99 -1.85 -6.89
N THR A 113 -6.30 -0.78 -7.61
CA THR A 113 -7.27 0.25 -7.18
C THR A 113 -8.11 0.73 -8.36
N VAL A 114 -9.23 1.36 -8.06
CA VAL A 114 -10.04 2.06 -9.07
C VAL A 114 -9.75 3.56 -9.02
N GLU A 115 -9.70 4.22 -10.17
CA GLU A 115 -9.61 5.68 -10.18
C GLU A 115 -10.86 6.29 -9.52
N THR A 116 -10.75 7.37 -8.71
CA THR A 116 -9.60 8.27 -8.61
C THR A 116 -9.00 8.28 -7.21
N LYS A 117 -9.83 8.23 -6.17
CA LYS A 117 -9.43 8.49 -4.77
C LYS A 117 -8.66 7.34 -4.14
N GLY A 118 -8.86 6.10 -4.59
CA GLY A 118 -8.09 4.94 -4.15
C GLY A 118 -6.61 4.98 -4.57
N ILE A 119 -6.25 5.78 -5.59
CA ILE A 119 -4.88 5.84 -6.10
C ILE A 119 -3.85 6.23 -5.03
N PRO A 120 -4.03 7.32 -4.26
CA PRO A 120 -3.07 7.67 -3.19
C PRO A 120 -2.92 6.59 -2.12
N LEU A 121 -4.03 5.95 -1.73
CA LEU A 121 -4.04 4.84 -0.75
C LEU A 121 -3.27 3.63 -1.26
N ALA A 122 -3.52 3.24 -2.50
CA ALA A 122 -2.84 2.12 -3.14
C ALA A 122 -1.33 2.36 -3.24
N TYR A 123 -0.90 3.55 -3.69
CA TYR A 123 0.52 3.90 -3.76
C TYR A 123 1.18 3.99 -2.39
N ALA A 124 0.52 4.59 -1.40
CA ALA A 124 1.04 4.65 -0.05
C ALA A 124 1.27 3.24 0.54
N THR A 125 0.32 2.31 0.32
CA THR A 125 0.47 0.91 0.74
C THR A 125 1.59 0.20 -0.04
N ALA A 126 1.64 0.42 -1.34
CA ALA A 126 2.63 -0.17 -2.24
C ALA A 126 4.07 0.19 -1.88
N MET A 127 4.31 1.41 -1.43
CA MET A 127 5.64 1.86 -0.98
C MET A 127 6.18 1.01 0.16
N TYR A 128 5.34 0.63 1.12
CA TYR A 128 5.73 -0.21 2.27
C TYR A 128 5.88 -1.69 1.90
N LEU A 129 5.03 -2.20 1.00
CA LEU A 129 5.08 -3.59 0.56
C LEU A 129 6.07 -3.83 -0.59
N ASN A 130 6.57 -2.77 -1.20
CA ASN A 130 7.41 -2.79 -2.40
C ASN A 130 6.76 -3.58 -3.54
N LEU A 131 5.51 -3.25 -3.84
CA LEU A 131 4.70 -3.90 -4.87
C LEU A 131 4.30 -2.92 -5.97
N PRO A 132 4.10 -3.38 -7.21
CA PRO A 132 3.54 -2.56 -8.28
C PRO A 132 2.07 -2.23 -8.02
N VAL A 133 1.62 -1.09 -8.56
CA VAL A 133 0.21 -0.67 -8.51
C VAL A 133 -0.40 -0.72 -9.90
N VAL A 134 -1.59 -1.28 -9.99
CA VAL A 134 -2.41 -1.32 -11.19
C VAL A 134 -3.68 -0.51 -10.96
N ILE A 135 -3.98 0.40 -11.89
CA ILE A 135 -5.13 1.29 -11.79
C ILE A 135 -6.18 0.84 -12.80
N VAL A 136 -7.35 0.47 -12.30
CA VAL A 136 -8.55 0.24 -13.11
C VAL A 136 -9.20 1.60 -13.38
N ARG A 137 -9.54 1.87 -14.63
CA ARG A 137 -10.10 3.16 -15.08
C ARG A 137 -11.49 2.99 -15.66
N ARG A 138 -12.28 4.05 -15.56
CA ARG A 138 -13.60 4.09 -16.21
C ARG A 138 -13.49 4.31 -17.70
N ASP A 139 -12.42 4.99 -18.16
CA ASP A 139 -12.16 5.22 -19.57
C ASP A 139 -10.83 4.59 -20.00
N ASN A 140 -10.82 3.96 -21.18
CA ASN A 140 -9.58 3.48 -21.76
C ASN A 140 -8.78 4.65 -22.34
N LYS A 141 -7.54 4.80 -21.90
CA LYS A 141 -6.63 5.83 -22.42
C LYS A 141 -5.76 5.24 -23.52
N VAL A 142 -5.55 5.99 -24.60
CA VAL A 142 -4.70 5.59 -25.72
C VAL A 142 -3.29 5.18 -25.27
N THR A 143 -2.79 5.82 -24.22
CA THR A 143 -1.48 5.54 -23.62
C THR A 143 -1.37 4.18 -22.93
N GLU A 144 -2.49 3.56 -22.58
CA GLU A 144 -2.52 2.25 -21.91
C GLU A 144 -2.36 1.08 -22.88
N GLY A 145 -2.54 1.33 -24.18
CA GLY A 145 -2.46 0.30 -25.21
C GLY A 145 -3.65 -0.68 -25.18
N SER A 146 -3.36 -1.97 -25.38
CA SER A 146 -4.41 -3.00 -25.34
C SER A 146 -4.99 -3.15 -23.93
N ALA A 147 -6.31 -3.01 -23.80
CA ALA A 147 -7.02 -3.10 -22.53
C ALA A 147 -8.01 -4.29 -22.51
N VAL A 148 -8.29 -4.75 -21.31
CA VAL A 148 -9.43 -5.62 -20.98
C VAL A 148 -10.47 -4.76 -20.33
N SER A 149 -11.73 -4.88 -20.75
CA SER A 149 -12.83 -4.10 -20.20
C SER A 149 -13.98 -5.01 -19.77
N ILE A 150 -14.64 -4.59 -18.70
CA ILE A 150 -15.87 -5.20 -18.20
C ILE A 150 -16.97 -4.15 -18.08
N ASN A 151 -18.19 -4.56 -18.38
CA ASN A 151 -19.37 -3.73 -18.11
C ASN A 151 -19.98 -4.13 -16.78
N TYR A 152 -20.41 -3.16 -16.01
CA TYR A 152 -21.09 -3.37 -14.73
C TYR A 152 -22.22 -2.36 -14.53
N VAL A 153 -23.17 -2.69 -13.68
CA VAL A 153 -24.25 -1.77 -13.32
C VAL A 153 -23.82 -1.01 -12.06
N SER A 154 -23.67 0.31 -12.20
CA SER A 154 -23.34 1.18 -11.05
C SER A 154 -24.45 1.13 -10.01
N GLY A 155 -24.09 0.87 -8.75
CA GLY A 155 -25.00 0.86 -7.61
C GLY A 155 -25.68 2.22 -7.38
N SER A 156 -24.95 3.31 -7.57
CA SER A 156 -25.42 4.69 -7.32
C SER A 156 -26.25 5.26 -8.48
N THR A 157 -25.79 5.08 -9.73
CA THR A 157 -26.43 5.70 -10.90
C THR A 157 -27.41 4.78 -11.61
N LYS A 158 -27.42 3.47 -11.29
CA LYS A 158 -28.22 2.44 -11.99
C LYS A 158 -27.97 2.37 -13.50
N ARG A 159 -26.82 2.84 -13.96
CA ARG A 159 -26.39 2.83 -15.37
C ARG A 159 -25.31 1.80 -15.59
N ILE A 160 -25.26 1.28 -16.82
CA ILE A 160 -24.14 0.45 -17.26
C ILE A 160 -22.93 1.35 -17.40
N GLN A 161 -21.84 0.97 -16.74
CA GLN A 161 -20.52 1.62 -16.82
C GLN A 161 -19.50 0.58 -17.25
N THR A 162 -18.40 1.06 -17.79
CA THR A 162 -17.28 0.22 -18.20
C THR A 162 -16.10 0.48 -17.30
N MET A 163 -15.41 -0.58 -16.87
CA MET A 163 -14.09 -0.51 -16.26
C MET A 163 -13.08 -1.13 -17.21
N SER A 164 -11.93 -0.48 -17.33
CA SER A 164 -10.84 -0.89 -18.22
C SER A 164 -9.54 -1.04 -17.47
N LEU A 165 -8.77 -2.05 -17.83
CA LEU A 165 -7.46 -2.36 -17.29
C LEU A 165 -6.50 -2.62 -18.44
N ALA A 166 -5.32 -1.99 -18.42
CA ALA A 166 -4.26 -2.29 -19.38
C ALA A 166 -3.83 -3.77 -19.26
N ARG A 167 -3.96 -4.52 -20.35
CA ARG A 167 -3.66 -5.97 -20.36
C ARG A 167 -2.25 -6.29 -19.89
N ARG A 168 -1.28 -5.41 -20.16
CA ARG A 168 0.13 -5.58 -19.78
C ARG A 168 0.39 -5.27 -18.31
N ALA A 169 -0.52 -4.57 -17.62
CA ALA A 169 -0.33 -4.15 -16.24
C ALA A 169 -0.55 -5.28 -15.24
N LEU A 170 -1.33 -6.29 -15.60
CA LEU A 170 -1.65 -7.42 -14.73
C LEU A 170 -1.30 -8.75 -15.43
N ARG A 171 -0.42 -9.51 -14.80
CA ARG A 171 -0.07 -10.86 -15.25
C ARG A 171 -1.15 -11.85 -14.82
N GLU A 172 -1.38 -12.87 -15.65
CA GLU A 172 -2.29 -13.95 -15.30
C GLU A 172 -1.87 -14.63 -13.98
N GLN A 173 -2.84 -15.06 -13.21
CA GLN A 173 -2.68 -15.71 -11.90
C GLN A 173 -1.94 -14.89 -10.84
N SER A 174 -1.80 -13.58 -11.01
CA SER A 174 -1.29 -12.69 -9.96
C SER A 174 -2.22 -12.68 -8.75
N ARG A 175 -1.63 -12.73 -7.56
CA ARG A 175 -2.35 -12.51 -6.29
C ARG A 175 -2.51 -11.02 -6.08
N VAL A 176 -3.72 -10.56 -6.16
CA VAL A 176 -4.08 -9.14 -6.18
C VAL A 176 -4.60 -8.71 -4.81
N LEU A 177 -4.01 -7.66 -4.25
CA LEU A 177 -4.58 -6.92 -3.13
C LEU A 177 -5.35 -5.72 -3.67
N ILE A 178 -6.64 -5.63 -3.39
CA ILE A 178 -7.46 -4.47 -3.77
C ILE A 178 -7.45 -3.48 -2.61
N ILE A 179 -7.06 -2.24 -2.90
CA ILE A 179 -7.08 -1.10 -1.97
C ILE A 179 -7.87 0.03 -2.63
N ASP A 180 -8.94 0.47 -1.98
CA ASP A 180 -9.76 1.57 -2.48
C ASP A 180 -10.30 2.41 -1.31
N ASP A 181 -10.92 3.54 -1.61
CA ASP A 181 -11.48 4.46 -0.60
C ASP A 181 -12.88 4.03 -0.11
N PHE A 182 -13.52 3.10 -0.81
CA PHE A 182 -14.80 2.47 -0.44
C PHE A 182 -14.82 0.98 -0.76
#